data_4b2e4e5c206d27342aceccf421fb7d29
#
_entry.id   4b2e4e5c206d27342aceccf421fb7d29
#
_cell.length_a   1.000
_cell.length_b   1.000
_cell.length_c   1.000
_cell.angle_alpha   90.00
_cell.angle_beta   90.00
_cell.angle_gamma   90.00
#
_symmetry.space_group_name_H-M   'P 1'
#
loop_
_entity.id
_entity.type
_entity.pdbx_description
1 polymer ?
#
loop_
_entity_poly.entity_id
_entity_poly.type
_entity_poly.pdbx_seq_one_letter_code
_entity_poly.pdbx_strand_id
1 'polypeptide(L)'
;LDIGAAGLIVPYIQNLDEVKRLVEFAKYAPLGSRGFAWTRSAGFGKDAASPKLEEHFNICNAQTMLIPQCETAGCLAQVERIADLAGVDGIFVGPYDLSIALGVPGELTSPILQSAINRILEACKSSGKLAFIYSGDAPTAKQRFEEGFDAVACGMDVLCLMEAVQTLVAKVKG
;
A
#
# COMPACT_ATOMS: atom_id res chain seq x y z
N LEU A 1 -11.88 1.49 7.79
CA LEU A 1 -11.43 0.40 8.66
C LEU A 1 -12.60 -0.24 9.42
N ASP A 2 -13.62 0.51 9.81
CA ASP A 2 -14.76 0.00 10.61
C ASP A 2 -15.65 -1.01 9.86
N ILE A 3 -15.56 -1.08 8.54
CA ILE A 3 -16.20 -2.12 7.73
C ILE A 3 -15.44 -3.46 7.73
N GLY A 4 -14.29 -3.55 8.43
CA GLY A 4 -13.47 -4.76 8.54
C GLY A 4 -12.34 -4.85 7.52
N ALA A 5 -11.91 -3.74 6.91
CA ALA A 5 -10.73 -3.74 6.06
C ALA A 5 -9.47 -4.06 6.89
N ALA A 6 -8.65 -4.98 6.40
CA ALA A 6 -7.39 -5.39 7.04
C ALA A 6 -6.28 -4.33 6.91
N GLY A 7 -6.45 -3.35 6.05
CA GLY A 7 -5.51 -2.25 5.87
C GLY A 7 -6.00 -1.25 4.83
N LEU A 8 -5.23 -0.20 4.66
CA LEU A 8 -5.49 0.86 3.69
C LEU A 8 -4.22 1.13 2.88
N ILE A 9 -4.36 1.13 1.56
CA ILE A 9 -3.40 1.76 0.65
C ILE A 9 -3.92 3.16 0.35
N VAL A 10 -3.16 4.19 0.69
CA VAL A 10 -3.61 5.58 0.57
C VAL A 10 -2.82 6.27 -0.54
N PRO A 11 -3.47 6.60 -1.67
CA PRO A 11 -2.81 7.17 -2.83
C PRO A 11 -2.45 8.64 -2.65
N TYR A 12 -1.63 9.15 -3.57
CA TYR A 12 -1.36 10.56 -3.80
C TYR A 12 -0.78 11.33 -2.60
N ILE A 13 0.05 10.67 -1.81
CA ILE A 13 0.73 11.29 -0.66
C ILE A 13 1.72 12.37 -1.16
N GLN A 14 1.63 13.57 -0.59
CA GLN A 14 2.47 14.70 -0.95
C GLN A 14 3.64 14.93 0.03
N ASN A 15 3.46 14.58 1.29
CA ASN A 15 4.46 14.90 2.33
C ASN A 15 4.29 14.05 3.59
N LEU A 16 5.29 14.14 4.47
CA LEU A 16 5.30 13.42 5.75
C LEU A 16 4.14 13.81 6.69
N ASP A 17 3.70 15.07 6.67
CA ASP A 17 2.67 15.51 7.61
C ASP A 17 1.29 14.95 7.27
N GLU A 18 1.03 14.69 5.98
CA GLU A 18 -0.14 13.91 5.56
C GLU A 18 -0.08 12.48 6.11
N VAL A 19 1.08 11.82 6.05
CA VAL A 19 1.22 10.47 6.59
C VAL A 19 1.06 10.43 8.11
N LYS A 20 1.59 11.42 8.83
CA LYS A 20 1.34 11.54 10.28
C LYS A 20 -0.16 11.64 10.60
N ARG A 21 -0.90 12.45 9.83
CA ARG A 21 -2.36 12.55 9.99
C ARG A 21 -3.07 11.24 9.66
N LEU A 22 -2.59 10.48 8.66
CA LEU A 22 -3.13 9.15 8.36
C LEU A 22 -2.92 8.20 9.54
N VAL A 23 -1.74 8.18 10.13
CA VAL A 23 -1.47 7.38 11.34
C VAL A 23 -2.40 7.80 12.47
N GLU A 24 -2.53 9.11 12.71
CA GLU A 24 -3.41 9.65 13.75
C GLU A 24 -4.85 9.15 13.62
N PHE A 25 -5.40 9.12 12.38
CA PHE A 25 -6.78 8.71 12.15
C PHE A 25 -6.98 7.20 11.96
N ALA A 26 -5.94 6.47 11.54
CA ALA A 26 -6.04 5.03 11.26
C ALA A 26 -5.71 4.14 12.45
N LYS A 27 -4.86 4.60 13.36
CA LYS A 27 -4.37 3.82 14.50
C LYS A 27 -5.02 4.30 15.81
N TYR A 28 -5.27 3.36 16.72
CA TYR A 28 -5.73 3.64 18.08
C TYR A 28 -4.57 4.10 18.96
N ALA A 29 -4.89 4.69 20.10
CA ALA A 29 -3.89 5.03 21.12
C ALA A 29 -3.03 3.79 21.47
N PRO A 30 -1.71 3.96 21.73
CA PRO A 30 -0.97 5.22 21.80
C PRO A 30 -0.43 5.73 20.46
N LEU A 31 -0.59 5.00 19.35
CA LEU A 31 -0.03 5.36 18.03
C LEU A 31 -0.81 6.48 17.34
N GLY A 32 -2.11 6.54 17.54
CA GLY A 32 -3.00 7.53 16.94
C GLY A 32 -4.16 7.89 17.85
N SER A 33 -5.16 8.57 17.28
CA SER A 33 -6.35 9.05 17.98
C SER A 33 -7.65 8.55 17.32
N ARG A 34 -7.58 7.42 16.59
CA ARG A 34 -8.76 6.84 15.95
C ARG A 34 -9.89 6.67 16.96
N GLY A 35 -11.09 7.18 16.60
CA GLY A 35 -12.30 6.98 17.39
C GLY A 35 -12.71 5.50 17.44
N PHE A 36 -13.34 5.08 18.54
CA PHE A 36 -13.76 3.72 18.75
C PHE A 36 -15.28 3.60 18.93
N ALA A 37 -15.85 2.58 18.31
CA ALA A 37 -17.17 2.07 18.62
C ALA A 37 -17.16 0.54 18.46
N TRP A 38 -18.02 -0.15 19.21
CA TRP A 38 -18.22 -1.59 19.04
C TRP A 38 -18.96 -1.86 17.73
N THR A 39 -18.23 -1.82 16.61
CA THR A 39 -18.74 -2.10 15.28
C THR A 39 -18.78 -3.60 14.98
N ARG A 40 -19.22 -3.97 13.78
CA ARG A 40 -19.25 -5.35 13.31
C ARG A 40 -17.88 -6.03 13.36
N SER A 41 -16.82 -5.31 12.99
CA SER A 41 -15.45 -5.82 13.01
C SER A 41 -14.93 -6.15 14.42
N ALA A 42 -15.55 -5.56 15.44
CA ALA A 42 -15.25 -5.82 16.86
C ALA A 42 -16.32 -6.74 17.54
N GLY A 43 -17.09 -7.52 16.75
CA GLY A 43 -18.13 -8.42 17.25
C GLY A 43 -19.19 -7.74 18.10
N PHE A 44 -19.41 -6.42 17.92
CA PHE A 44 -20.30 -5.58 18.73
C PHE A 44 -20.01 -5.67 20.25
N GLY A 45 -18.78 -6.10 20.63
CA GLY A 45 -18.41 -6.32 22.04
C GLY A 45 -19.23 -7.42 22.75
N LYS A 46 -19.86 -8.31 22.00
CA LYS A 46 -20.74 -9.36 22.51
C LYS A 46 -20.17 -10.78 22.39
N ASP A 47 -19.09 -10.94 21.64
CA ASP A 47 -18.42 -12.22 21.52
C ASP A 47 -17.79 -12.61 22.88
N ALA A 48 -17.93 -13.88 23.27
CA ALA A 48 -17.40 -14.39 24.54
C ALA A 48 -15.88 -14.23 24.69
N ALA A 49 -15.18 -14.09 23.56
CA ALA A 49 -13.73 -13.85 23.46
C ALA A 49 -13.37 -12.38 23.22
N SER A 50 -14.33 -11.43 23.37
CA SER A 50 -14.02 -10.00 23.18
C SER A 50 -12.98 -9.54 24.19
N PRO A 51 -11.81 -9.06 23.73
CA PRO A 51 -10.74 -8.61 24.61
C PRO A 51 -11.15 -7.33 25.34
N LYS A 52 -10.43 -6.99 26.41
CA LYS A 52 -10.53 -5.66 27.02
C LYS A 52 -10.18 -4.59 25.97
N LEU A 53 -10.71 -3.39 26.12
CA LEU A 53 -10.58 -2.32 25.11
C LEU A 53 -9.12 -2.01 24.76
N GLU A 54 -8.24 -1.94 25.73
CA GLU A 54 -6.81 -1.71 25.53
C GLU A 54 -6.16 -2.85 24.71
N GLU A 55 -6.47 -4.09 25.03
CA GLU A 55 -5.99 -5.25 24.30
C GLU A 55 -6.54 -5.26 22.87
N HIS A 56 -7.80 -4.90 22.68
CA HIS A 56 -8.40 -4.72 21.36
C HIS A 56 -7.66 -3.68 20.53
N PHE A 57 -7.30 -2.53 21.11
CA PHE A 57 -6.52 -1.48 20.42
C PHE A 57 -5.14 -1.98 19.99
N ASN A 58 -4.45 -2.70 20.88
CA ASN A 58 -3.13 -3.27 20.57
C ASN A 58 -3.22 -4.29 19.42
N ILE A 59 -4.22 -5.18 19.47
CA ILE A 59 -4.47 -6.16 18.40
C ILE A 59 -4.78 -5.45 17.09
N CYS A 60 -5.69 -4.48 17.06
CA CYS A 60 -6.05 -3.73 15.87
C CYS A 60 -4.87 -2.96 15.30
N ASN A 61 -4.08 -2.29 16.14
CA ASN A 61 -2.89 -1.56 15.70
C ASN A 61 -1.85 -2.48 15.06
N ALA A 62 -1.69 -3.71 15.59
CA ALA A 62 -0.76 -4.70 15.05
C ALA A 62 -1.26 -5.38 13.75
N GLN A 63 -2.58 -5.55 13.61
CA GLN A 63 -3.18 -6.30 12.49
C GLN A 63 -3.65 -5.42 11.33
N THR A 64 -3.86 -4.12 11.56
CA THR A 64 -4.32 -3.20 10.51
C THR A 64 -3.14 -2.53 9.83
N MET A 65 -2.95 -2.81 8.55
CA MET A 65 -1.87 -2.21 7.76
C MET A 65 -2.23 -0.81 7.27
N LEU A 66 -1.30 0.13 7.42
CA LEU A 66 -1.35 1.45 6.81
C LEU A 66 -0.19 1.60 5.82
N ILE A 67 -0.52 1.75 4.56
CA ILE A 67 0.41 1.71 3.43
C ILE A 67 0.24 2.99 2.59
N PRO A 68 1.00 4.07 2.86
CA PRO A 68 1.04 5.23 1.98
C PRO A 68 1.59 4.85 0.61
N GLN A 69 0.99 5.40 -0.44
CA GLN A 69 1.45 5.19 -1.82
C GLN A 69 2.43 6.29 -2.21
N CYS A 70 3.67 5.88 -2.54
CA CYS A 70 4.71 6.77 -3.02
C CYS A 70 4.66 6.84 -4.56
N GLU A 71 4.08 7.92 -5.06
CA GLU A 71 3.85 8.16 -6.49
C GLU A 71 3.96 9.64 -6.87
N THR A 72 4.37 10.48 -5.92
CA THR A 72 4.58 11.92 -6.09
C THR A 72 6.03 12.31 -5.78
N ALA A 73 6.51 13.41 -6.36
CA ALA A 73 7.82 13.94 -6.06
C ALA A 73 7.97 14.33 -4.58
N GLY A 74 6.89 14.84 -3.97
CA GLY A 74 6.88 15.25 -2.56
C GLY A 74 6.99 14.07 -1.60
N CYS A 75 6.28 12.96 -1.88
CA CYS A 75 6.43 11.71 -1.12
C CYS A 75 7.84 11.14 -1.28
N LEU A 76 8.34 11.02 -2.51
CA LEU A 76 9.68 10.52 -2.79
C LEU A 76 10.77 11.34 -2.07
N ALA A 77 10.64 12.66 -2.03
CA ALA A 77 11.61 13.53 -1.35
C ALA A 77 11.77 13.24 0.15
N GLN A 78 10.79 12.59 0.77
CA GLN A 78 10.74 12.32 2.21
C GLN A 78 10.57 10.83 2.54
N VAL A 79 10.81 9.95 1.58
CA VAL A 79 10.43 8.53 1.67
C VAL A 79 11.08 7.80 2.85
N GLU A 80 12.32 8.10 3.18
CA GLU A 80 13.02 7.49 4.32
C GLU A 80 12.34 7.87 5.65
N ARG A 81 11.95 9.13 5.79
CA ARG A 81 11.25 9.62 6.99
C ARG A 81 9.83 9.05 7.09
N ILE A 82 9.19 8.82 5.95
CA ILE A 82 7.87 8.21 5.87
C ILE A 82 7.98 6.72 6.23
N ALA A 83 8.98 6.00 5.71
CA ALA A 83 9.22 4.61 6.03
C ALA A 83 9.52 4.42 7.53
N ASP A 84 10.28 5.31 8.14
CA ASP A 84 10.65 5.23 9.57
C ASP A 84 9.50 5.60 10.53
N LEU A 85 8.39 6.12 10.02
CA LEU A 85 7.28 6.58 10.87
C LEU A 85 6.58 5.41 11.57
N ALA A 86 6.45 5.49 12.90
CA ALA A 86 5.65 4.54 13.67
C ALA A 86 4.18 4.57 13.22
N GLY A 87 3.58 3.40 13.03
CA GLY A 87 2.20 3.25 12.54
C GLY A 87 2.09 3.13 11.01
N VAL A 88 3.17 3.36 10.26
CA VAL A 88 3.30 2.95 8.86
C VAL A 88 3.78 1.50 8.83
N ASP A 89 3.15 0.65 8.03
CA ASP A 89 3.44 -0.78 7.94
C ASP A 89 4.21 -1.13 6.65
N GLY A 90 4.11 -0.30 5.62
CA GLY A 90 4.80 -0.45 4.36
C GLY A 90 4.61 0.75 3.44
N ILE A 91 5.25 0.74 2.28
CA ILE A 91 5.06 1.73 1.22
C ILE A 91 4.66 1.03 -0.06
N PHE A 92 3.65 1.55 -0.75
CA PHE A 92 3.24 1.08 -2.07
C PHE A 92 3.82 2.01 -3.15
N VAL A 93 4.48 1.45 -4.15
CA VAL A 93 4.99 2.21 -5.30
C VAL A 93 3.95 2.23 -6.41
N GLY A 94 3.55 3.43 -6.85
CA GLY A 94 2.75 3.66 -8.05
C GLY A 94 3.64 4.07 -9.22
N PRO A 95 4.18 3.14 -10.03
CA PRO A 95 5.24 3.44 -10.99
C PRO A 95 4.79 4.37 -12.14
N TYR A 96 3.51 4.33 -12.53
CA TYR A 96 3.00 5.20 -13.60
C TYR A 96 2.96 6.66 -13.14
N ASP A 97 2.31 6.94 -12.01
CA ASP A 97 2.20 8.29 -11.47
C ASP A 97 3.56 8.82 -11.03
N LEU A 98 4.41 7.95 -10.47
CA LEU A 98 5.79 8.31 -10.13
C LEU A 98 6.60 8.70 -11.37
N SER A 99 6.40 8.02 -12.51
CA SER A 99 7.07 8.37 -13.79
C SER A 99 6.64 9.76 -14.26
N ILE A 100 5.36 10.09 -14.12
CA ILE A 100 4.84 11.43 -14.45
C ILE A 100 5.46 12.49 -13.52
N ALA A 101 5.49 12.22 -12.21
CA ALA A 101 6.05 13.12 -11.21
C ALA A 101 7.56 13.38 -11.41
N LEU A 102 8.27 12.44 -12.05
CA LEU A 102 9.70 12.52 -12.36
C LEU A 102 10.00 13.07 -13.77
N GLY A 103 8.98 13.44 -14.55
CA GLY A 103 9.14 14.01 -15.90
C GLY A 103 9.47 12.98 -16.99
N VAL A 104 9.21 11.69 -16.74
CA VAL A 104 9.39 10.58 -17.69
C VAL A 104 8.11 9.75 -17.84
N PRO A 105 6.99 10.37 -18.28
CA PRO A 105 5.66 9.77 -18.21
C PRO A 105 5.56 8.47 -19.00
N GLY A 106 5.22 7.37 -18.30
CA GLY A 106 5.06 6.04 -18.89
C GLY A 106 6.36 5.33 -19.28
N GLU A 107 7.53 5.95 -19.10
CA GLU A 107 8.83 5.33 -19.37
C GLU A 107 9.24 4.41 -18.20
N LEU A 108 8.57 3.29 -18.06
CA LEU A 108 8.72 2.40 -16.89
C LEU A 108 10.13 1.80 -16.75
N THR A 109 10.92 1.81 -17.82
CA THR A 109 12.33 1.34 -17.82
C THR A 109 13.33 2.47 -17.67
N SER A 110 12.89 3.72 -17.56
CA SER A 110 13.77 4.89 -17.40
C SER A 110 14.70 4.73 -16.19
N PRO A 111 16.01 4.99 -16.32
CA PRO A 111 16.94 4.93 -15.18
C PRO A 111 16.56 5.85 -14.04
N ILE A 112 15.91 7.00 -14.32
CA ILE A 112 15.42 7.94 -13.31
C ILE A 112 14.35 7.27 -12.47
N LEU A 113 13.36 6.64 -13.10
CA LEU A 113 12.28 5.94 -12.40
C LEU A 113 12.82 4.71 -11.64
N GLN A 114 13.68 3.90 -12.26
CA GLN A 114 14.26 2.73 -11.62
C GLN A 114 15.09 3.10 -10.37
N SER A 115 15.85 4.20 -10.43
CA SER A 115 16.58 4.73 -9.27
C SER A 115 15.62 5.14 -8.13
N ALA A 116 14.50 5.79 -8.47
CA ALA A 116 13.49 6.18 -7.49
C ALA A 116 12.82 4.94 -6.85
N ILE A 117 12.45 3.93 -7.65
CA ILE A 117 11.88 2.67 -7.17
C ILE A 117 12.85 1.97 -6.21
N ASN A 118 14.13 1.87 -6.59
CA ASN A 118 15.15 1.27 -5.73
C ASN A 118 15.33 2.04 -4.42
N ARG A 119 15.30 3.38 -4.46
CA ARG A 119 15.38 4.21 -3.26
C ARG A 119 14.21 3.95 -2.30
N ILE A 120 12.99 3.81 -2.82
CA ILE A 120 11.81 3.48 -2.00
C ILE A 120 11.98 2.08 -1.37
N LEU A 121 12.41 1.09 -2.15
CA LEU A 121 12.67 -0.26 -1.68
C LEU A 121 13.71 -0.29 -0.54
N GLU A 122 14.82 0.42 -0.72
CA GLU A 122 15.87 0.51 0.31
C GLU A 122 15.39 1.26 1.56
N ALA A 123 14.55 2.29 1.42
CA ALA A 123 13.94 2.98 2.55
C ALA A 123 13.07 2.01 3.37
N CYS A 124 12.26 1.19 2.70
CA CYS A 124 11.45 0.17 3.37
C CYS A 124 12.34 -0.86 4.10
N LYS A 125 13.33 -1.43 3.41
CA LYS A 125 14.25 -2.42 3.99
C LYS A 125 14.99 -1.86 5.21
N SER A 126 15.52 -0.66 5.11
CA SER A 126 16.27 -0.01 6.19
C SER A 126 15.43 0.25 7.44
N SER A 127 14.14 0.51 7.27
CA SER A 127 13.17 0.75 8.36
C SER A 127 12.42 -0.51 8.80
N GLY A 128 12.72 -1.69 8.22
CA GLY A 128 12.01 -2.94 8.50
C GLY A 128 10.53 -2.91 8.11
N LYS A 129 10.18 -2.17 7.05
CA LYS A 129 8.82 -2.02 6.52
C LYS A 129 8.64 -2.82 5.25
N LEU A 130 7.38 -3.19 4.97
CA LEU A 130 7.02 -3.91 3.76
C LEU A 130 7.10 -2.99 2.52
N ALA A 131 7.62 -3.52 1.43
CA ALA A 131 7.67 -2.85 0.14
C ALA A 131 6.67 -3.48 -0.84
N PHE A 132 5.75 -2.66 -1.35
CA PHE A 132 4.72 -3.04 -2.31
C PHE A 132 4.92 -2.29 -3.61
N ILE A 133 4.57 -2.90 -4.74
CA ILE A 133 4.63 -2.24 -6.04
C ILE A 133 3.52 -2.73 -6.96
N TYR A 134 3.04 -1.88 -7.87
CA TYR A 134 2.19 -2.29 -8.97
C TYR A 134 3.03 -2.81 -10.15
N SER A 135 2.52 -3.85 -10.83
CA SER A 135 3.05 -4.37 -12.10
C SER A 135 1.90 -4.66 -13.06
N GLY A 136 2.09 -4.30 -14.34
CA GLY A 136 1.09 -4.55 -15.38
C GLY A 136 1.05 -6.00 -15.89
N ASP A 137 2.12 -6.77 -15.67
CA ASP A 137 2.27 -8.12 -16.22
C ASP A 137 3.07 -9.06 -15.30
N ALA A 138 2.95 -10.36 -15.55
CA ALA A 138 3.59 -11.40 -14.73
C ALA A 138 5.14 -11.42 -14.84
N PRO A 139 5.78 -11.22 -16.02
CA PRO A 139 7.24 -11.13 -16.09
C PRO A 139 7.81 -10.01 -15.22
N THR A 140 7.23 -8.81 -15.30
CA THR A 140 7.64 -7.67 -14.47
C THR A 140 7.37 -7.94 -12.99
N ALA A 141 6.22 -8.55 -12.65
CA ALA A 141 5.92 -8.93 -11.26
C ALA A 141 6.98 -9.87 -10.69
N LYS A 142 7.39 -10.88 -11.46
CA LYS A 142 8.45 -11.81 -11.06
C LYS A 142 9.77 -11.08 -10.80
N GLN A 143 10.17 -10.18 -11.70
CA GLN A 143 11.36 -9.35 -11.53
C GLN A 143 11.29 -8.53 -10.22
N ARG A 144 10.14 -7.93 -9.89
CA ARG A 144 9.97 -7.15 -8.65
C ARG A 144 10.17 -8.00 -7.39
N PHE A 145 9.70 -9.24 -7.38
CA PHE A 145 10.02 -10.17 -6.29
C PHE A 145 11.51 -10.51 -6.21
N GLU A 146 12.19 -10.71 -7.36
CA GLU A 146 13.64 -10.95 -7.41
C GLU A 146 14.44 -9.73 -6.91
N GLU A 147 13.96 -8.51 -7.09
CA GLU A 147 14.53 -7.27 -6.54
C GLU A 147 14.32 -7.15 -5.03
N GLY A 148 13.36 -7.88 -4.46
CA GLY A 148 13.10 -7.96 -3.02
C GLY A 148 11.89 -7.18 -2.54
N PHE A 149 10.90 -6.93 -3.40
CA PHE A 149 9.58 -6.47 -2.97
C PHE A 149 8.83 -7.59 -2.26
N ASP A 150 8.11 -7.25 -1.18
CA ASP A 150 7.36 -8.22 -0.36
C ASP A 150 6.03 -8.60 -1.01
N ALA A 151 5.42 -7.68 -1.76
CA ALA A 151 4.18 -7.93 -2.47
C ALA A 151 4.09 -7.12 -3.77
N VAL A 152 3.41 -7.71 -4.76
CA VAL A 152 3.18 -7.08 -6.07
C VAL A 152 1.69 -7.13 -6.39
N ALA A 153 1.09 -5.96 -6.63
CA ALA A 153 -0.24 -5.86 -7.22
C ALA A 153 -0.10 -6.07 -8.74
N CYS A 154 -0.45 -7.26 -9.23
CA CYS A 154 -0.25 -7.62 -10.63
C CYS A 154 -1.55 -7.52 -11.42
N GLY A 155 -1.54 -6.68 -12.45
CA GLY A 155 -2.67 -6.47 -13.35
C GLY A 155 -3.83 -5.69 -12.73
N MET A 156 -4.97 -5.74 -13.44
CA MET A 156 -6.24 -5.14 -13.03
C MET A 156 -7.36 -6.13 -13.37
N ASP A 157 -8.37 -6.22 -12.51
CA ASP A 157 -9.54 -7.09 -12.68
C ASP A 157 -10.26 -6.85 -14.01
N VAL A 158 -10.47 -5.60 -14.39
CA VAL A 158 -11.10 -5.22 -15.66
C VAL A 158 -10.29 -5.68 -16.87
N LEU A 159 -8.95 -5.59 -16.83
CA LEU A 159 -8.09 -6.06 -17.91
C LEU A 159 -8.14 -7.58 -18.05
N CYS A 160 -8.10 -8.31 -16.93
CA CYS A 160 -8.25 -9.77 -16.92
C CYS A 160 -9.59 -10.20 -17.52
N LEU A 161 -10.67 -9.49 -17.18
CA LEU A 161 -12.00 -9.75 -17.75
C LEU A 161 -12.04 -9.47 -19.25
N MET A 162 -11.47 -8.33 -19.70
CA MET A 162 -11.42 -7.97 -21.12
C MET A 162 -10.65 -9.01 -21.94
N GLU A 163 -9.48 -9.44 -21.47
CA GLU A 163 -8.67 -10.47 -22.13
C GLU A 163 -9.39 -11.82 -22.22
N ALA A 164 -10.06 -12.22 -21.13
CA ALA A 164 -10.86 -13.45 -21.12
C ALA A 164 -12.00 -13.40 -22.15
N VAL A 165 -12.74 -12.28 -22.22
CA VAL A 165 -13.82 -12.07 -23.19
C VAL A 165 -13.29 -12.01 -24.62
N GLN A 166 -12.21 -11.30 -24.89
CA GLN A 166 -11.57 -11.24 -26.21
C GLN A 166 -11.14 -12.63 -26.69
N THR A 167 -10.52 -13.40 -25.79
CA THR A 167 -10.12 -14.78 -26.07
C THR A 167 -11.30 -15.66 -26.40
N LEU A 168 -12.42 -15.54 -25.67
CA LEU A 168 -13.64 -16.27 -25.91
C LEU A 168 -14.24 -15.91 -27.29
N VAL A 169 -14.34 -14.61 -27.57
CA VAL A 169 -14.88 -14.13 -28.88
C VAL A 169 -14.03 -14.62 -30.06
N ALA A 170 -12.71 -14.60 -29.93
CA ALA A 170 -11.81 -15.10 -30.97
C ALA A 170 -12.03 -16.58 -31.24
N LYS A 171 -12.21 -17.40 -30.18
CA LYS A 171 -12.51 -18.85 -30.32
C LYS A 171 -13.88 -19.14 -30.98
N VAL A 172 -14.85 -18.24 -30.81
CA VAL A 172 -16.20 -18.39 -31.40
C VAL A 172 -16.22 -17.95 -32.87
N LYS A 173 -15.43 -16.93 -33.22
CA LYS A 173 -15.39 -16.40 -34.59
C LYS A 173 -14.48 -17.19 -35.54
N GLY A 174 -13.62 -18.07 -35.04
CA GLY A 174 -12.68 -18.91 -35.79
C GLY A 174 -11.46 -18.09 -36.17
#